data_2b40feccbd3febf9f8bf8c85e1203cc3
#
_entry.id   2b40feccbd3febf9f8bf8c85e1203cc3
#
_cell.length_a   1.000
_cell.length_b   1.000
_cell.length_c   1.000
_cell.angle_alpha   90.00
_cell.angle_beta   90.00
_cell.angle_gamma   90.00
#
_symmetry.space_group_name_H-M   'P 1'
#
loop_
_entity.id
_entity.type
_entity.pdbx_description
1 polymer ?
#
loop_
_entity_poly.entity_id
_entity_poly.type
_entity_poly.pdbx_seq_one_letter_code
_entity_poly.pdbx_strand_id
1 'polypeptide(L)'
;EDAKASGARISFSSGFDSIPFDLGVLMLQKEAKERFGAPCKTVRGRVRAMKGTFSGGTAASLTESMKAMARDPSLIKIMRSPFGLTPGFDGPDQPNGMIPKYESDLGKWAAPFVMAPINTKNVHRTNFLLGHSYGEDFRYDEMVLTSPGEAGKAAANAAAEMMKNPFGAKPPKPGEGPTPEERENGYYDVLFVGETAGGETLRYAVKGRYDPGYGSTSRMIGETGIALLESDAPGGIGTPGSILGEALVDRLREHAALTFEVEE
;
A
#
# COMPACT_ATOMS: atom_id res chain seq x y z
N GLU A 1 -13.61 -20.57 2.35
CA GLU A 1 -14.63 -21.46 1.75
C GLU A 1 -16.04 -20.87 1.90
N ASP A 2 -16.48 -20.44 3.09
CA ASP A 2 -17.84 -19.93 3.35
C ASP A 2 -18.20 -18.73 2.47
N ALA A 3 -17.28 -17.77 2.28
CA ALA A 3 -17.50 -16.63 1.41
C ALA A 3 -17.71 -17.04 -0.06
N LYS A 4 -16.99 -18.06 -0.54
CA LYS A 4 -17.19 -18.61 -1.88
C LYS A 4 -18.53 -19.32 -1.99
N ALA A 5 -18.90 -20.11 -1.00
CA ALA A 5 -20.15 -20.88 -1.00
C ALA A 5 -21.39 -19.97 -0.90
N SER A 6 -21.32 -18.91 -0.11
CA SER A 6 -22.43 -17.96 0.08
C SER A 6 -22.52 -16.87 -0.99
N GLY A 7 -21.51 -16.73 -1.84
CA GLY A 7 -21.40 -15.60 -2.77
C GLY A 7 -20.98 -14.27 -2.14
N ALA A 8 -20.64 -14.27 -0.84
CA ALA A 8 -20.20 -13.06 -0.15
C ALA A 8 -18.84 -12.59 -0.67
N ARG A 9 -18.72 -11.29 -0.98
CA ARG A 9 -17.49 -10.64 -1.42
C ARG A 9 -16.88 -9.89 -0.24
N ILE A 10 -15.68 -10.29 0.15
CA ILE A 10 -14.98 -9.71 1.31
C ILE A 10 -13.65 -9.11 0.83
N SER A 11 -13.48 -7.80 1.02
CA SER A 11 -12.26 -7.08 0.72
C SER A 11 -11.63 -6.56 2.00
N PHE A 12 -10.36 -6.88 2.23
CA PHE A 12 -9.56 -6.33 3.31
C PHE A 12 -8.72 -5.14 2.81
N SER A 13 -8.19 -4.34 3.76
CA SER A 13 -7.27 -3.24 3.45
C SER A 13 -7.88 -2.22 2.48
N SER A 14 -9.15 -1.85 2.71
CA SER A 14 -9.94 -0.99 1.84
C SER A 14 -9.88 0.50 2.24
N GLY A 15 -8.79 0.95 2.83
CA GLY A 15 -8.48 2.34 3.19
C GLY A 15 -7.14 2.77 2.61
N PHE A 16 -6.52 3.80 3.18
CA PHE A 16 -5.18 4.23 2.80
C PHE A 16 -4.15 3.08 2.92
N ASP A 17 -4.38 2.22 3.86
CA ASP A 17 -3.66 0.97 4.02
C ASP A 17 -4.54 -0.17 3.45
N SER A 18 -4.50 -0.51 2.17
CA SER A 18 -3.45 -0.32 1.18
C SER A 18 -3.93 0.20 -0.18
N ILE A 19 -5.12 0.79 -0.34
CA ILE A 19 -5.72 1.11 -1.65
C ILE A 19 -4.78 1.89 -2.60
N PRO A 20 -4.14 3.02 -2.20
CA PRO A 20 -3.29 3.76 -3.12
C PRO A 20 -2.09 2.95 -3.63
N PHE A 21 -1.61 2.01 -2.83
CA PHE A 21 -0.46 1.16 -3.14
C PHE A 21 -0.87 -0.03 -4.01
N ASP A 22 -1.92 -0.73 -3.65
CA ASP A 22 -2.44 -1.89 -4.38
C ASP A 22 -2.92 -1.49 -5.78
N LEU A 23 -3.78 -0.46 -5.88
CA LEU A 23 -4.28 0.02 -7.16
C LEU A 23 -3.23 0.79 -7.96
N GLY A 24 -2.30 1.50 -7.29
CA GLY A 24 -1.19 2.17 -7.96
C GLY A 24 -0.29 1.19 -8.68
N VAL A 25 0.08 0.08 -8.04
CA VAL A 25 0.84 -1.00 -8.69
C VAL A 25 0.02 -1.67 -9.78
N LEU A 26 -1.26 -1.96 -9.56
CA LEU A 26 -2.14 -2.56 -10.56
C LEU A 26 -2.18 -1.72 -11.84
N MET A 27 -2.39 -0.41 -11.72
CA MET A 27 -2.47 0.51 -12.86
C MET A 27 -1.12 0.69 -13.56
N LEU A 28 -0.02 0.77 -12.80
CA LEU A 28 1.33 0.78 -13.37
C LEU A 28 1.61 -0.49 -14.18
N GLN A 29 1.25 -1.66 -13.66
CA GLN A 29 1.45 -2.93 -14.34
C GLN A 29 0.60 -3.06 -15.60
N LYS A 30 -0.62 -2.52 -15.58
CA LYS A 30 -1.47 -2.44 -16.78
C LYS A 30 -0.80 -1.58 -17.84
N GLU A 31 -0.41 -0.36 -17.49
CA GLU A 31 0.24 0.58 -18.40
C GLU A 31 1.55 0.03 -18.98
N ALA A 32 2.36 -0.67 -18.15
CA ALA A 32 3.58 -1.31 -18.61
C ALA A 32 3.31 -2.39 -19.67
N LYS A 33 2.28 -3.22 -19.47
CA LYS A 33 1.87 -4.23 -20.45
C LYS A 33 1.37 -3.60 -21.75
N GLU A 34 0.62 -2.50 -21.66
CA GLU A 34 0.12 -1.77 -22.84
C GLU A 34 1.25 -1.12 -23.64
N ARG A 35 2.23 -0.49 -22.96
CA ARG A 35 3.35 0.22 -23.62
C ARG A 35 4.47 -0.69 -24.07
N PHE A 36 4.83 -1.67 -23.24
CA PHE A 36 6.05 -2.48 -23.43
C PHE A 36 5.76 -3.93 -23.76
N GLY A 37 4.50 -4.37 -23.72
CA GLY A 37 4.11 -5.76 -23.91
C GLY A 37 4.47 -6.70 -22.76
N ALA A 38 5.00 -6.17 -21.65
CA ALA A 38 5.46 -6.93 -20.49
C ALA A 38 5.18 -6.18 -19.18
N PRO A 39 4.97 -6.90 -18.06
CA PRO A 39 4.85 -6.27 -16.75
C PRO A 39 6.21 -5.79 -16.24
N CYS A 40 6.20 -4.83 -15.33
CA CYS A 40 7.38 -4.46 -14.55
C CYS A 40 7.74 -5.59 -13.57
N LYS A 41 8.95 -6.10 -13.68
CA LYS A 41 9.52 -7.11 -12.77
C LYS A 41 9.80 -6.53 -11.38
N THR A 42 10.17 -5.25 -11.32
CA THR A 42 10.45 -4.53 -10.09
C THR A 42 9.62 -3.26 -10.05
N VAL A 43 8.96 -3.01 -8.92
CA VAL A 43 8.26 -1.74 -8.66
C VAL A 43 8.69 -1.21 -7.30
N ARG A 44 8.98 0.08 -7.24
CA ARG A 44 9.33 0.79 -6.01
C ARG A 44 8.26 1.84 -5.71
N GLY A 45 7.51 1.68 -4.62
CA GLY A 45 6.58 2.68 -4.10
C GLY A 45 7.33 3.71 -3.26
N ARG A 46 7.17 5.00 -3.56
CA ARG A 46 7.89 6.11 -2.89
C ARG A 46 6.91 7.19 -2.48
N VAL A 47 6.63 7.29 -1.18
CA VAL A 47 5.83 8.38 -0.63
C VAL A 47 6.66 9.66 -0.73
N ARG A 48 6.28 10.56 -1.63
CA ARG A 48 6.99 11.83 -1.90
C ARG A 48 6.59 12.93 -0.93
N ALA A 49 5.31 12.94 -0.57
CA ALA A 49 4.75 13.88 0.37
C ALA A 49 3.50 13.29 1.04
N MET A 50 3.31 13.61 2.29
CA MET A 50 2.14 13.20 3.04
C MET A 50 1.90 14.16 4.20
N LYS A 51 0.65 14.55 4.40
CA LYS A 51 0.22 15.34 5.55
C LYS A 51 -1.00 14.67 6.18
N GLY A 52 -0.85 14.23 7.39
CA GLY A 52 -1.89 13.57 8.18
C GLY A 52 -1.31 12.96 9.44
N THR A 53 -2.18 12.47 10.30
CA THR A 53 -1.81 11.81 11.56
C THR A 53 -2.37 10.40 11.61
N PHE A 54 -1.80 9.57 12.48
CA PHE A 54 -2.31 8.22 12.69
C PHE A 54 -3.69 8.24 13.34
N SER A 55 -4.57 7.37 12.88
CA SER A 55 -5.85 7.12 13.53
C SER A 55 -5.70 6.20 14.75
N GLY A 56 -6.57 6.36 15.73
CA GLY A 56 -6.66 5.43 16.85
C GLY A 56 -7.03 4.01 16.42
N GLY A 57 -7.69 3.86 15.26
CA GLY A 57 -7.94 2.56 14.63
C GLY A 57 -6.65 1.84 14.25
N THR A 58 -5.71 2.54 13.61
CA THR A 58 -4.39 1.99 13.27
C THR A 58 -3.61 1.55 14.51
N ALA A 59 -3.58 2.39 15.56
CA ALA A 59 -2.92 2.07 16.81
C ALA A 59 -3.55 0.85 17.52
N ALA A 60 -4.86 0.76 17.53
CA ALA A 60 -5.60 -0.38 18.08
C ALA A 60 -5.31 -1.66 17.31
N SER A 61 -5.33 -1.62 15.97
CA SER A 61 -5.04 -2.77 15.11
C SER A 61 -3.63 -3.32 15.33
N LEU A 62 -2.62 -2.44 15.44
CA LEU A 62 -1.27 -2.88 15.76
C LEU A 62 -1.20 -3.54 17.15
N THR A 63 -1.83 -2.94 18.14
CA THR A 63 -1.87 -3.49 19.51
C THR A 63 -2.51 -4.88 19.54
N GLU A 64 -3.64 -5.07 18.88
CA GLU A 64 -4.30 -6.37 18.82
C GLU A 64 -3.50 -7.40 18.01
N SER A 65 -2.83 -6.99 16.93
CA SER A 65 -1.91 -7.85 16.19
C SER A 65 -0.73 -8.32 17.06
N MET A 66 -0.17 -7.45 17.87
CA MET A 66 0.91 -7.82 18.82
C MET A 66 0.40 -8.81 19.89
N LYS A 67 -0.80 -8.58 20.44
CA LYS A 67 -1.43 -9.51 21.39
C LYS A 67 -1.72 -10.86 20.74
N ALA A 68 -2.20 -10.87 19.50
CA ALA A 68 -2.45 -12.11 18.76
C ALA A 68 -1.16 -12.91 18.55
N MET A 69 -0.06 -12.26 18.13
CA MET A 69 1.25 -12.90 17.99
C MET A 69 1.82 -13.43 19.32
N ALA A 70 1.51 -12.75 20.44
CA ALA A 70 1.92 -13.22 21.77
C ALA A 70 1.14 -14.48 22.19
N ARG A 71 -0.12 -14.62 21.78
CA ARG A 71 -0.96 -15.80 22.04
C ARG A 71 -0.65 -16.95 21.08
N ASP A 72 -0.36 -16.63 19.82
CA ASP A 72 -0.05 -17.59 18.76
C ASP A 72 1.23 -17.16 18.01
N PRO A 73 2.40 -17.67 18.42
CA PRO A 73 3.68 -17.37 17.78
C PRO A 73 3.77 -17.78 16.31
N SER A 74 2.89 -18.67 15.82
CA SER A 74 2.87 -19.05 14.40
C SER A 74 2.54 -17.87 13.49
N LEU A 75 1.78 -16.89 13.98
CA LEU A 75 1.45 -15.65 13.27
C LEU A 75 2.68 -14.78 12.98
N ILE A 76 3.75 -14.93 13.77
CA ILE A 76 5.01 -14.18 13.54
C ILE A 76 5.61 -14.53 12.17
N LYS A 77 5.54 -15.82 11.78
CA LYS A 77 6.02 -16.26 10.45
C LYS A 77 5.22 -15.57 9.33
N ILE A 78 3.90 -15.53 9.45
CA ILE A 78 3.01 -14.85 8.49
C ILE A 78 3.31 -13.35 8.43
N MET A 79 3.47 -12.72 9.59
CA MET A 79 3.75 -11.28 9.67
C MET A 79 5.11 -10.89 9.12
N ARG A 80 6.11 -11.75 9.22
CA ARG A 80 7.47 -11.49 8.72
C ARG A 80 7.64 -11.78 7.24
N SER A 81 6.89 -12.74 6.68
CA SER A 81 7.00 -13.09 5.27
C SER A 81 6.34 -12.02 4.39
N PRO A 82 6.99 -11.52 3.34
CA PRO A 82 6.34 -10.72 2.30
C PRO A 82 5.17 -11.47 1.63
N PHE A 83 5.26 -12.79 1.59
CA PHE A 83 4.29 -13.71 1.02
C PHE A 83 3.34 -14.35 2.06
N GLY A 84 3.25 -13.77 3.25
CA GLY A 84 2.39 -14.32 4.32
C GLY A 84 0.89 -14.38 3.98
N LEU A 85 0.44 -13.69 2.93
CA LEU A 85 -0.93 -13.71 2.45
C LEU A 85 -1.13 -14.49 1.12
N THR A 86 -0.13 -15.23 0.65
CA THR A 86 -0.14 -16.01 -0.59
C THR A 86 0.06 -17.50 -0.29
N PRO A 87 -0.97 -18.20 0.18
CA PRO A 87 -0.84 -19.58 0.66
C PRO A 87 -0.33 -20.50 -0.46
N GLY A 88 0.73 -21.25 -0.16
CA GLY A 88 1.36 -22.18 -1.10
C GLY A 88 2.31 -21.53 -2.12
N PHE A 89 2.55 -20.22 -2.03
CA PHE A 89 3.51 -19.51 -2.87
C PHE A 89 4.49 -18.71 -2.01
N ASP A 90 5.78 -18.96 -2.20
CA ASP A 90 6.89 -18.16 -1.71
C ASP A 90 7.69 -17.65 -2.92
N GLY A 91 7.61 -16.36 -3.18
CA GLY A 91 8.29 -15.71 -4.30
C GLY A 91 9.76 -15.39 -4.02
N PRO A 92 10.40 -14.58 -4.88
CA PRO A 92 11.81 -14.22 -4.73
C PRO A 92 12.07 -13.33 -3.52
N ASP A 93 13.36 -13.23 -3.13
CA ASP A 93 13.80 -12.28 -2.12
C ASP A 93 13.32 -10.85 -2.45
N GLN A 94 12.75 -10.19 -1.46
CA GLN A 94 12.22 -8.84 -1.60
C GLN A 94 13.24 -7.79 -1.15
N PRO A 95 13.24 -6.57 -1.75
CA PRO A 95 14.10 -5.49 -1.30
C PRO A 95 13.85 -5.13 0.16
N ASN A 96 14.91 -4.82 0.88
CA ASN A 96 14.80 -4.42 2.29
C ASN A 96 14.39 -2.95 2.39
N GLY A 97 13.10 -2.68 2.58
CA GLY A 97 12.54 -1.34 2.80
C GLY A 97 12.76 -0.77 4.21
N MET A 98 13.43 -1.51 5.11
CA MET A 98 13.65 -1.07 6.49
C MET A 98 15.00 -0.38 6.71
N ILE A 99 15.87 -0.34 5.70
CA ILE A 99 17.19 0.29 5.76
C ILE A 99 17.18 1.56 4.89
N PRO A 100 17.52 2.73 5.46
CA PRO A 100 17.67 3.96 4.67
C PRO A 100 18.66 3.79 3.52
N LYS A 101 18.29 4.27 2.33
CA LYS A 101 19.14 4.20 1.13
C LYS A 101 19.03 5.46 0.28
N TYR A 102 20.06 5.73 -0.49
CA TYR A 102 20.02 6.81 -1.48
C TYR A 102 19.47 6.28 -2.80
N GLU A 103 18.46 6.93 -3.33
CA GLU A 103 17.85 6.63 -4.63
C GLU A 103 18.47 7.58 -5.65
N SER A 104 19.47 7.11 -6.40
CA SER A 104 20.26 7.93 -7.31
C SER A 104 19.45 8.50 -8.47
N ASP A 105 18.48 7.75 -8.98
CA ASP A 105 17.57 8.14 -10.06
C ASP A 105 16.52 9.18 -9.62
N LEU A 106 16.28 9.31 -8.32
CA LEU A 106 15.40 10.30 -7.72
C LEU A 106 16.17 11.46 -7.05
N GLY A 107 17.48 11.32 -6.88
CA GLY A 107 18.34 12.31 -6.21
C GLY A 107 18.01 12.53 -4.73
N LYS A 108 17.40 11.55 -4.06
CA LYS A 108 16.88 11.68 -2.69
C LYS A 108 17.22 10.47 -1.83
N TRP A 109 17.18 10.66 -0.52
CA TRP A 109 17.21 9.55 0.42
C TRP A 109 15.81 8.96 0.59
N ALA A 110 15.74 7.64 0.76
CA ALA A 110 14.54 6.90 1.09
C ALA A 110 14.67 6.33 2.51
N ALA A 111 13.61 6.46 3.26
CA ALA A 111 13.46 6.00 4.65
C ALA A 111 12.37 4.93 4.75
N PRO A 112 12.39 4.06 5.77
CA PRO A 112 11.31 3.12 6.03
C PRO A 112 9.94 3.80 6.09
N PHE A 113 8.94 3.15 5.50
CA PHE A 113 7.55 3.57 5.57
C PHE A 113 6.78 2.66 6.52
N VAL A 114 6.08 3.26 7.49
CA VAL A 114 5.43 2.50 8.58
C VAL A 114 4.36 1.53 8.10
N MET A 115 3.70 1.80 6.97
CA MET A 115 2.65 0.94 6.40
C MET A 115 3.19 -0.11 5.42
N ALA A 116 4.45 0.00 4.99
CA ALA A 116 5.06 -0.95 4.06
C ALA A 116 4.91 -2.43 4.47
N PRO A 117 5.07 -2.83 5.74
CA PRO A 117 4.89 -4.22 6.15
C PRO A 117 3.48 -4.78 5.91
N ILE A 118 2.48 -3.93 5.80
CA ILE A 118 1.09 -4.30 5.49
C ILE A 118 0.84 -4.22 3.99
N ASN A 119 1.17 -3.08 3.38
CA ASN A 119 0.88 -2.80 1.97
C ASN A 119 1.58 -3.77 1.03
N THR A 120 2.86 -4.07 1.26
CA THR A 120 3.63 -4.98 0.41
C THR A 120 3.00 -6.38 0.33
N LYS A 121 2.47 -6.89 1.45
CA LYS A 121 1.75 -8.17 1.47
C LYS A 121 0.45 -8.12 0.66
N ASN A 122 -0.28 -6.99 0.72
CA ASN A 122 -1.50 -6.83 -0.06
C ASN A 122 -1.20 -6.78 -1.56
N VAL A 123 -0.16 -6.07 -1.98
CA VAL A 123 0.29 -6.04 -3.39
C VAL A 123 0.68 -7.44 -3.88
N HIS A 124 1.46 -8.21 -3.10
CA HIS A 124 1.78 -9.59 -3.44
C HIS A 124 0.55 -10.50 -3.47
N ARG A 125 -0.40 -10.29 -2.54
CA ARG A 125 -1.67 -11.02 -2.56
C ARG A 125 -2.50 -10.69 -3.79
N THR A 126 -2.55 -9.45 -4.22
CA THR A 126 -3.21 -9.04 -5.48
C THR A 126 -2.58 -9.76 -6.66
N ASN A 127 -1.25 -9.74 -6.79
CA ASN A 127 -0.55 -10.48 -7.83
C ASN A 127 -0.89 -11.98 -7.81
N PHE A 128 -0.86 -12.61 -6.64
CA PHE A 128 -1.21 -14.02 -6.45
C PHE A 128 -2.65 -14.33 -6.89
N LEU A 129 -3.63 -13.52 -6.46
CA LEU A 129 -5.04 -13.72 -6.78
C LEU A 129 -5.36 -13.45 -8.26
N LEU A 130 -4.56 -12.62 -8.93
CA LEU A 130 -4.63 -12.38 -10.38
C LEU A 130 -3.80 -13.39 -11.19
N GLY A 131 -3.45 -14.55 -10.64
CA GLY A 131 -2.70 -15.60 -11.31
C GLY A 131 -1.28 -15.17 -11.69
N HIS A 132 -0.63 -14.40 -10.81
CA HIS A 132 0.72 -13.85 -11.00
C HIS A 132 0.85 -12.94 -12.24
N SER A 133 -0.16 -12.11 -12.46
CA SER A 133 -0.20 -11.21 -13.61
C SER A 133 0.95 -10.20 -13.67
N TYR A 134 1.66 -9.96 -12.56
CA TYR A 134 2.88 -9.14 -12.48
C TYR A 134 4.15 -9.97 -12.64
N GLY A 135 4.04 -11.31 -12.72
CA GLY A 135 5.13 -12.29 -12.72
C GLY A 135 5.30 -12.95 -11.34
N GLU A 136 5.78 -14.22 -11.35
CA GLU A 136 6.14 -14.94 -10.11
C GLU A 136 7.43 -14.40 -9.50
N ASP A 137 8.29 -13.77 -10.31
CA ASP A 137 9.54 -13.15 -9.90
C ASP A 137 9.42 -11.65 -9.57
N PHE A 138 8.18 -11.15 -9.41
CA PHE A 138 7.87 -9.76 -9.07
C PHE A 138 8.46 -9.34 -7.73
N ARG A 139 9.08 -8.14 -7.72
CA ARG A 139 9.67 -7.52 -6.53
C ARG A 139 9.05 -6.16 -6.26
N TYR A 140 8.77 -5.92 -4.98
CA TYR A 140 8.13 -4.68 -4.55
C TYR A 140 8.63 -4.21 -3.19
N ASP A 141 8.91 -2.92 -3.04
CA ASP A 141 9.18 -2.26 -1.76
C ASP A 141 8.52 -0.88 -1.68
N GLU A 142 8.30 -0.41 -0.46
CA GLU A 142 7.76 0.92 -0.17
C GLU A 142 8.65 1.67 0.80
N MET A 143 8.91 2.95 0.50
CA MET A 143 9.69 3.84 1.36
C MET A 143 9.16 5.27 1.27
N VAL A 144 9.52 6.12 2.26
CA VAL A 144 9.25 7.55 2.24
C VAL A 144 10.48 8.28 1.72
N LEU A 145 10.31 9.21 0.78
CA LEU A 145 11.41 10.05 0.31
C LEU A 145 11.67 11.20 1.30
N THR A 146 12.94 11.42 1.58
CA THR A 146 13.44 12.60 2.31
C THR A 146 14.17 13.55 1.36
N SER A 147 14.77 14.61 1.91
CA SER A 147 15.54 15.59 1.11
C SER A 147 16.82 14.96 0.52
N PRO A 148 17.44 15.59 -0.48
CA PRO A 148 18.80 15.23 -0.90
C PRO A 148 19.86 15.59 0.14
N GLY A 149 21.08 15.09 -0.03
CA GLY A 149 22.26 15.43 0.77
C GLY A 149 22.22 14.92 2.22
N GLU A 150 23.11 15.46 3.07
CA GLU A 150 23.29 15.00 4.45
C GLU A 150 22.04 15.25 5.34
N ALA A 151 21.30 16.32 5.09
CA ALA A 151 20.04 16.57 5.81
C ALA A 151 19.00 15.48 5.52
N GLY A 152 18.89 15.06 4.27
CA GLY A 152 18.00 13.96 3.88
C GLY A 152 18.43 12.62 4.47
N LYS A 153 19.74 12.36 4.51
CA LYS A 153 20.30 11.16 5.15
C LYS A 153 19.99 11.12 6.65
N ALA A 154 20.18 12.25 7.33
CA ALA A 154 19.87 12.37 8.75
C ALA A 154 18.38 12.14 9.01
N ALA A 155 17.50 12.74 8.20
CA ALA A 155 16.05 12.53 8.29
C ALA A 155 15.66 11.07 8.04
N ALA A 156 16.27 10.40 7.05
CA ALA A 156 16.00 9.00 6.76
C ALA A 156 16.42 8.07 7.92
N ASN A 157 17.57 8.34 8.54
CA ASN A 157 18.01 7.60 9.72
C ASN A 157 17.09 7.84 10.93
N ALA A 158 16.65 9.07 11.15
CA ALA A 158 15.70 9.41 12.21
C ALA A 158 14.36 8.68 12.00
N ALA A 159 13.85 8.62 10.77
CA ALA A 159 12.65 7.88 10.44
C ALA A 159 12.80 6.37 10.72
N ALA A 160 13.96 5.79 10.41
CA ALA A 160 14.24 4.38 10.73
C ALA A 160 14.24 4.11 12.25
N GLU A 161 14.76 5.04 13.06
CA GLU A 161 14.68 4.93 14.53
C GLU A 161 13.23 5.05 15.04
N MET A 162 12.42 5.94 14.45
CA MET A 162 11.00 6.08 14.81
C MET A 162 10.19 4.80 14.54
N MET A 163 10.60 3.96 13.57
CA MET A 163 9.93 2.68 13.30
C MET A 163 9.96 1.70 14.48
N LYS A 164 10.86 1.87 15.44
CA LYS A 164 10.93 1.05 16.66
C LYS A 164 9.75 1.33 17.60
N ASN A 165 9.18 2.55 17.55
CA ASN A 165 7.98 2.94 18.30
C ASN A 165 7.18 4.01 17.53
N PRO A 166 6.43 3.62 16.50
CA PRO A 166 5.81 4.56 15.56
C PRO A 166 4.72 5.45 16.16
N PHE A 167 4.13 5.05 17.29
CA PHE A 167 3.09 5.81 17.98
C PHE A 167 3.61 6.60 19.19
N GLY A 168 4.90 6.48 19.52
CA GLY A 168 5.47 7.13 20.71
C GLY A 168 4.89 6.60 22.03
N ALA A 169 5.00 7.41 23.07
CA ALA A 169 4.57 7.02 24.44
C ALA A 169 3.03 7.08 24.65
N LYS A 170 2.31 7.79 23.79
CA LYS A 170 0.86 8.00 23.92
C LYS A 170 0.17 7.76 22.56
N PRO A 171 -0.11 6.49 22.20
CA PRO A 171 -0.86 6.19 20.98
C PRO A 171 -2.26 6.79 21.06
N PRO A 172 -2.85 7.25 19.95
CA PRO A 172 -4.23 7.71 19.93
C PRO A 172 -5.18 6.57 20.29
N LYS A 173 -6.23 6.84 21.03
CA LYS A 173 -7.25 5.86 21.39
C LYS A 173 -8.19 5.58 20.21
N PRO A 174 -8.89 4.42 20.19
CA PRO A 174 -9.94 4.17 19.21
C PRO A 174 -10.93 5.35 19.11
N GLY A 175 -11.16 5.84 17.88
CA GLY A 175 -12.00 7.02 17.62
C GLY A 175 -11.26 8.36 17.69
N GLU A 176 -10.08 8.44 18.30
CA GLU A 176 -9.21 9.61 18.24
C GLU A 176 -8.41 9.62 16.94
N GLY A 177 -7.98 10.80 16.52
CA GLY A 177 -7.17 10.99 15.31
C GLY A 177 -7.21 12.43 14.81
N PRO A 178 -7.00 12.67 13.52
CA PRO A 178 -6.97 14.00 12.95
C PRO A 178 -8.29 14.76 13.18
N THR A 179 -8.17 16.03 13.54
CA THR A 179 -9.30 16.97 13.65
C THR A 179 -10.01 17.14 12.30
N PRO A 180 -11.26 17.67 12.27
CA PRO A 180 -11.93 17.97 11.00
C PRO A 180 -11.09 18.83 10.06
N GLU A 181 -10.41 19.85 10.56
CA GLU A 181 -9.53 20.72 9.78
C GLU A 181 -8.31 19.96 9.22
N GLU A 182 -7.66 19.12 10.01
CA GLU A 182 -6.55 18.28 9.56
C GLU A 182 -7.00 17.29 8.50
N ARG A 183 -8.21 16.72 8.62
CA ARG A 183 -8.77 15.81 7.61
C ARG A 183 -8.95 16.49 6.26
N GLU A 184 -9.47 17.72 6.24
CA GLU A 184 -9.70 18.48 5.01
C GLU A 184 -8.40 19.00 4.38
N ASN A 185 -7.39 19.35 5.19
CA ASN A 185 -6.13 19.92 4.76
C ASN A 185 -5.00 18.88 4.61
N GLY A 186 -5.30 17.61 4.79
CA GLY A 186 -4.39 16.52 4.55
C GLY A 186 -4.22 16.20 3.08
N TYR A 187 -3.18 15.45 2.74
CA TYR A 187 -2.92 14.96 1.39
C TYR A 187 -1.85 13.87 1.40
N TYR A 188 -1.70 13.18 0.29
CA TYR A 188 -0.57 12.29 0.03
C TYR A 188 -0.25 12.25 -1.47
N ASP A 189 1.01 11.91 -1.74
CA ASP A 189 1.57 11.77 -3.09
C ASP A 189 2.53 10.57 -3.08
N VAL A 190 2.18 9.53 -3.82
CA VAL A 190 2.93 8.29 -3.93
C VAL A 190 3.38 8.09 -5.37
N LEU A 191 4.69 8.03 -5.58
CA LEU A 191 5.32 7.69 -6.85
C LEU A 191 5.60 6.19 -6.89
N PHE A 192 5.28 5.56 -7.99
CA PHE A 192 5.71 4.20 -8.33
C PHE A 192 6.70 4.27 -9.49
N VAL A 193 7.85 3.64 -9.32
CA VAL A 193 8.86 3.48 -10.36
C VAL A 193 8.95 2.00 -10.70
N GLY A 194 8.48 1.66 -11.88
CA GLY A 194 8.49 0.30 -12.43
C GLY A 194 9.64 0.10 -13.41
N GLU A 195 10.21 -1.10 -13.41
CA GLU A 195 11.22 -1.53 -14.36
C GLU A 195 10.87 -2.94 -14.86
N THR A 196 10.82 -3.11 -16.20
CA THR A 196 10.58 -4.39 -16.82
C THR A 196 11.85 -5.26 -16.80
N ALA A 197 11.73 -6.53 -17.15
CA ALA A 197 12.91 -7.40 -17.33
C ALA A 197 13.80 -6.96 -18.51
N GLY A 198 13.26 -6.19 -19.47
CA GLY A 198 13.98 -5.60 -20.58
C GLY A 198 14.72 -4.30 -20.27
N GLY A 199 14.47 -3.71 -19.07
CA GLY A 199 15.08 -2.45 -18.64
C GLY A 199 14.26 -1.20 -18.99
N GLU A 200 13.07 -1.36 -19.58
CA GLU A 200 12.15 -0.23 -19.78
C GLU A 200 11.62 0.24 -18.42
N THR A 201 11.52 1.55 -18.27
CA THR A 201 11.07 2.17 -17.01
C THR A 201 9.76 2.92 -17.20
N LEU A 202 8.91 2.88 -16.17
CA LEU A 202 7.65 3.60 -16.14
C LEU A 202 7.48 4.26 -14.76
N ARG A 203 7.03 5.51 -14.77
CA ARG A 203 6.63 6.23 -13.55
C ARG A 203 5.13 6.39 -13.51
N TYR A 204 4.55 6.13 -12.35
CA TYR A 204 3.12 6.26 -12.12
C TYR A 204 2.88 6.90 -10.77
N ALA A 205 1.92 7.82 -10.67
CA ALA A 205 1.62 8.51 -9.42
C ALA A 205 0.19 8.27 -8.97
N VAL A 206 0.02 8.09 -7.66
CA VAL A 206 -1.28 8.15 -7.00
C VAL A 206 -1.24 9.29 -5.99
N LYS A 207 -2.16 10.25 -6.15
CA LYS A 207 -2.29 11.38 -5.24
C LYS A 207 -3.68 11.39 -4.65
N GLY A 208 -3.78 11.72 -3.38
CA GLY A 208 -5.06 11.89 -2.70
C GLY A 208 -5.12 13.24 -1.98
N ARG A 209 -6.24 13.90 -2.13
CA ARG A 209 -6.67 14.99 -1.28
C ARG A 209 -7.25 14.39 0.01
N TYR A 210 -7.18 15.08 1.11
CA TYR A 210 -7.56 14.66 2.45
C TYR A 210 -6.49 13.81 3.17
N ASP A 211 -6.54 13.83 4.48
CA ASP A 211 -5.60 13.08 5.29
C ASP A 211 -5.73 11.56 5.10
N PRO A 212 -4.62 10.82 5.14
CA PRO A 212 -4.65 9.36 4.99
C PRO A 212 -5.34 8.65 6.16
N GLY A 213 -5.34 9.24 7.36
CA GLY A 213 -5.85 8.60 8.58
C GLY A 213 -7.35 8.33 8.56
N TYR A 214 -8.17 9.36 8.38
CA TYR A 214 -9.62 9.24 8.30
C TYR A 214 -10.23 9.89 7.06
N GLY A 215 -9.74 11.06 6.63
CA GLY A 215 -10.37 11.84 5.58
C GLY A 215 -10.45 11.10 4.24
N SER A 216 -9.34 10.59 3.76
CA SER A 216 -9.27 9.79 2.54
C SER A 216 -9.74 8.35 2.76
N THR A 217 -9.31 7.72 3.88
CA THR A 217 -9.69 6.34 4.21
C THR A 217 -11.20 6.13 4.27
N SER A 218 -11.97 7.04 4.88
CA SER A 218 -13.42 6.90 4.96
C SER A 218 -14.11 6.95 3.59
N ARG A 219 -13.58 7.76 2.66
CA ARG A 219 -14.07 7.81 1.27
C ARG A 219 -13.72 6.54 0.52
N MET A 220 -12.48 6.07 0.61
CA MET A 220 -12.03 4.84 -0.05
C MET A 220 -12.84 3.63 0.41
N ILE A 221 -13.04 3.44 1.72
CA ILE A 221 -13.81 2.29 2.21
C ILE A 221 -15.29 2.37 1.84
N GLY A 222 -15.87 3.58 1.83
CA GLY A 222 -17.24 3.81 1.36
C GLY A 222 -17.41 3.42 -0.10
N GLU A 223 -16.55 3.93 -0.98
CA GLU A 223 -16.59 3.61 -2.42
C GLU A 223 -16.28 2.14 -2.70
N THR A 224 -15.37 1.53 -1.93
CA THR A 224 -15.12 0.08 -2.02
C THR A 224 -16.38 -0.73 -1.65
N GLY A 225 -17.09 -0.31 -0.60
CA GLY A 225 -18.34 -0.97 -0.19
C GLY A 225 -19.41 -0.90 -1.27
N ILE A 226 -19.60 0.27 -1.88
CA ILE A 226 -20.54 0.45 -2.99
C ILE A 226 -20.11 -0.39 -4.21
N ALA A 227 -18.84 -0.32 -4.59
CA ALA A 227 -18.32 -1.11 -5.71
C ALA A 227 -18.48 -2.62 -5.50
N LEU A 228 -18.33 -3.13 -4.28
CA LEU A 228 -18.58 -4.54 -3.96
C LEU A 228 -20.06 -4.94 -4.14
N LEU A 229 -21.00 -4.04 -3.84
CA LEU A 229 -22.43 -4.29 -4.06
C LEU A 229 -22.78 -4.34 -5.54
N GLU A 230 -22.15 -3.46 -6.34
CA GLU A 230 -22.40 -3.34 -7.78
C GLU A 230 -21.60 -4.37 -8.62
N SER A 231 -20.61 -5.04 -8.01
CA SER A 231 -19.73 -5.98 -8.71
C SER A 231 -20.41 -7.33 -8.97
N ASP A 232 -20.13 -7.91 -10.14
CA ASP A 232 -20.47 -9.28 -10.49
C ASP A 232 -19.34 -10.28 -10.17
N ALA A 233 -18.30 -9.85 -9.46
CA ALA A 233 -17.18 -10.73 -9.07
C ALA A 233 -17.70 -11.92 -8.23
N PRO A 234 -17.10 -13.10 -8.37
CA PRO A 234 -17.49 -14.27 -7.57
C PRO A 234 -17.27 -14.03 -6.08
N GLY A 235 -18.04 -14.72 -5.24
CA GLY A 235 -17.84 -14.70 -3.80
C GLY A 235 -16.44 -15.19 -3.41
N GLY A 236 -15.90 -14.60 -2.35
CA GLY A 236 -14.56 -14.92 -1.87
C GLY A 236 -13.95 -13.80 -1.04
N ILE A 237 -12.67 -14.00 -0.68
CA ILE A 237 -11.88 -13.03 0.10
C ILE A 237 -10.70 -12.59 -0.76
N GLY A 238 -10.60 -11.27 -0.99
CA GLY A 238 -9.53 -10.71 -1.80
C GLY A 238 -9.07 -9.33 -1.34
N THR A 239 -8.28 -8.70 -2.19
CA THR A 239 -7.85 -7.31 -2.06
C THR A 239 -8.71 -6.41 -2.97
N PRO A 240 -8.74 -5.09 -2.75
CA PRO A 240 -9.43 -4.17 -3.65
C PRO A 240 -8.99 -4.33 -5.11
N GLY A 241 -7.69 -4.46 -5.35
CA GLY A 241 -7.14 -4.65 -6.71
C GLY A 241 -7.56 -5.96 -7.35
N SER A 242 -7.65 -7.06 -6.58
CA SER A 242 -8.00 -8.37 -7.13
C SER A 242 -9.49 -8.58 -7.39
N ILE A 243 -10.37 -7.90 -6.63
CA ILE A 243 -11.84 -8.06 -6.76
C ILE A 243 -12.43 -7.00 -7.69
N LEU A 244 -12.02 -5.76 -7.53
CA LEU A 244 -12.66 -4.59 -8.15
C LEU A 244 -11.79 -3.96 -9.27
N GLY A 245 -10.46 -4.00 -9.11
CA GLY A 245 -9.55 -3.53 -10.15
C GLY A 245 -9.82 -2.09 -10.58
N GLU A 246 -9.91 -1.90 -11.91
CA GLU A 246 -10.10 -0.59 -12.54
C GLU A 246 -11.44 0.07 -12.19
N ALA A 247 -12.49 -0.71 -12.01
CA ALA A 247 -13.80 -0.16 -11.64
C ALA A 247 -13.74 0.63 -10.32
N LEU A 248 -12.91 0.16 -9.35
CA LEU A 248 -12.68 0.93 -8.14
C LEU A 248 -11.81 2.16 -8.39
N VAL A 249 -10.81 2.08 -9.26
CA VAL A 249 -9.98 3.25 -9.62
C VAL A 249 -10.86 4.39 -10.16
N ASP A 250 -11.78 4.08 -11.07
CA ASP A 250 -12.68 5.09 -11.67
C ASP A 250 -13.60 5.73 -10.62
N ARG A 251 -14.17 4.91 -9.73
CA ARG A 251 -14.96 5.43 -8.60
C ARG A 251 -14.15 6.33 -7.67
N LEU A 252 -12.91 5.95 -7.35
CA LEU A 252 -12.05 6.74 -6.47
C LEU A 252 -11.63 8.07 -7.10
N ARG A 253 -11.43 8.10 -8.41
CA ARG A 253 -11.22 9.36 -9.16
C ARG A 253 -12.43 10.28 -9.07
N GLU A 254 -13.61 9.74 -9.27
CA GLU A 254 -14.85 10.51 -9.32
C GLU A 254 -15.33 10.95 -7.93
N HIS A 255 -15.26 10.08 -6.92
CA HIS A 255 -15.94 10.30 -5.64
C HIS A 255 -15.03 10.45 -4.44
N ALA A 256 -13.77 10.04 -4.53
CA ALA A 256 -12.84 10.04 -3.38
C ALA A 256 -11.67 11.03 -3.51
N ALA A 257 -11.65 11.84 -4.58
CA ALA A 257 -10.60 12.82 -4.87
C ALA A 257 -9.18 12.21 -4.94
N LEU A 258 -9.06 11.03 -5.53
CA LEU A 258 -7.79 10.43 -5.89
C LEU A 258 -7.47 10.67 -7.36
N THR A 259 -6.18 10.78 -7.68
CA THR A 259 -5.69 10.72 -9.07
C THR A 259 -4.76 9.52 -9.26
N PHE A 260 -4.79 8.97 -10.47
CA PHE A 260 -3.98 7.84 -10.89
C PHE A 260 -3.42 8.19 -12.27
N GLU A 261 -2.14 8.52 -12.36
CA GLU A 261 -1.55 9.16 -13.55
C GLU A 261 -0.17 8.60 -13.86
N VAL A 262 0.11 8.42 -15.17
CA VAL A 262 1.48 8.24 -15.64
C VAL A 262 2.23 9.54 -15.46
N GLU A 263 3.46 9.48 -14.95
CA GLU A 263 4.40 10.62 -14.91
C GLU A 263 5.53 10.38 -15.90
N GLU A 264 5.85 11.40 -16.71
CA GLU A 264 6.97 11.40 -17.66
C GLU A 264 8.32 11.64 -16.96
#